data_b0e26351459169415ef77377c03db975
#
_entry.id   b0e26351459169415ef77377c03db975
#
_cell.length_a   1.000
_cell.length_b   1.000
_cell.length_c   1.000
_cell.angle_alpha   90.00
_cell.angle_beta   90.00
_cell.angle_gamma   90.00
#
_symmetry.space_group_name_H-M   'P 1'
#
loop_
_entity.id
_entity.type
_entity.pdbx_description
1 polymer ?
#
loop_
_entity_poly.entity_id
_entity_poly.type
_entity_poly.pdbx_seq_one_letter_code
_entity_poly.pdbx_strand_id
1 'polypeptide(L)'
;ETDVIIIGGGQAALATSYFLKRNGLSFIILDEQPQAGGAWLHAWDSLRLFSPNSWSSLPGWMMPGTEQTYPTRHEVIEYIQQYEQRYHFPVVRPVHVDRVEAEEDILNVYAGEQSWKAKAVVSATGTWSYPYIPSYSGQENFKGIQLHSAHYQNAETFKDKNVMIVGGGNSGAQILAEVSQVA
;
A
#
# COMPACT_ATOMS: atom_id res chain seq x y z
N GLU A 1 5.51 -26.30 -0.87
CA GLU A 1 6.47 -25.73 0.09
C GLU A 1 7.43 -24.81 -0.65
N THR A 2 7.75 -23.65 -0.08
CA THR A 2 8.65 -22.66 -0.65
C THR A 2 9.58 -22.13 0.46
N ASP A 3 10.67 -21.44 0.11
CA ASP A 3 11.55 -20.85 1.13
C ASP A 3 10.84 -19.68 1.83
N VAL A 4 10.14 -18.82 1.07
CA VAL A 4 9.51 -17.61 1.62
C VAL A 4 8.09 -17.42 1.09
N ILE A 5 7.15 -17.06 1.97
CA ILE A 5 5.86 -16.50 1.58
C ILE A 5 5.85 -15.02 1.96
N ILE A 6 5.43 -14.17 1.03
CA ILE A 6 5.23 -12.74 1.26
C ILE A 6 3.73 -12.48 1.29
N ILE A 7 3.24 -11.83 2.35
CA ILE A 7 1.84 -11.46 2.49
C ILE A 7 1.68 -9.98 2.15
N GLY A 8 0.91 -9.69 1.10
CA GLY A 8 0.73 -8.38 0.49
C GLY A 8 1.53 -8.19 -0.79
N GLY A 9 0.97 -7.47 -1.78
CA GLY A 9 1.55 -7.23 -3.11
C GLY A 9 1.99 -5.78 -3.36
N GLY A 10 2.26 -5.00 -2.31
CA GLY A 10 2.69 -3.62 -2.42
C GLY A 10 4.22 -3.44 -2.61
N GLN A 11 4.68 -2.20 -2.51
CA GLN A 11 6.08 -1.80 -2.72
C GLN A 11 7.08 -2.63 -1.88
N ALA A 12 6.77 -2.88 -0.60
CA ALA A 12 7.63 -3.65 0.30
C ALA A 12 7.77 -5.10 -0.16
N ALA A 13 6.66 -5.71 -0.59
CA ALA A 13 6.66 -7.06 -1.13
C ALA A 13 7.52 -7.18 -2.39
N LEU A 14 7.32 -6.26 -3.35
CA LEU A 14 8.05 -6.27 -4.62
C LEU A 14 9.55 -6.01 -4.43
N ALA A 15 9.91 -5.08 -3.54
CA ALA A 15 11.31 -4.83 -3.19
C ALA A 15 11.97 -6.06 -2.56
N THR A 16 11.29 -6.72 -1.62
CA THR A 16 11.74 -7.98 -1.02
C THR A 16 11.91 -9.08 -2.06
N SER A 17 10.91 -9.24 -2.93
CA SER A 17 10.89 -10.23 -4.00
C SER A 17 12.07 -10.12 -4.97
N TYR A 18 12.48 -8.87 -5.28
CA TYR A 18 13.66 -8.63 -6.10
C TYR A 18 14.91 -9.28 -5.50
N PHE A 19 15.13 -9.09 -4.20
CA PHE A 19 16.30 -9.66 -3.52
C PHE A 19 16.19 -11.17 -3.33
N LEU A 20 15.00 -11.71 -3.03
CA LEU A 20 14.81 -13.17 -2.94
C LEU A 20 15.12 -13.83 -4.27
N LYS A 21 14.59 -13.31 -5.37
CA LYS A 21 14.85 -13.81 -6.73
C LYS A 21 16.34 -13.74 -7.08
N ARG A 22 17.00 -12.63 -6.75
CA ARG A 22 18.43 -12.44 -7.00
C ARG A 22 19.31 -13.42 -6.23
N ASN A 23 18.87 -13.85 -5.05
CA ASN A 23 19.56 -14.83 -4.22
C ASN A 23 19.14 -16.28 -4.48
N GLY A 24 18.29 -16.54 -5.48
CA GLY A 24 17.89 -17.89 -5.87
C GLY A 24 16.94 -18.57 -4.89
N LEU A 25 16.29 -17.81 -4.00
CA LEU A 25 15.30 -18.33 -3.06
C LEU A 25 13.95 -18.51 -3.75
N SER A 26 13.28 -19.64 -3.49
CA SER A 26 11.91 -19.86 -3.93
C SER A 26 10.93 -19.05 -3.06
N PHE A 27 9.97 -18.38 -3.68
CA PHE A 27 8.98 -17.60 -2.95
C PHE A 27 7.65 -17.49 -3.70
N ILE A 28 6.62 -17.08 -2.99
CA ILE A 28 5.30 -16.73 -3.51
C ILE A 28 4.80 -15.48 -2.81
N ILE A 29 4.07 -14.64 -3.52
CA ILE A 29 3.39 -13.46 -2.97
C ILE A 29 1.89 -13.77 -2.91
N LEU A 30 1.28 -13.61 -1.73
CA LEU A 30 -0.16 -13.71 -1.52
C LEU A 30 -0.72 -12.31 -1.34
N ASP A 31 -1.52 -11.83 -2.29
CA ASP A 31 -2.04 -10.46 -2.29
C ASP A 31 -3.57 -10.46 -2.29
N GLU A 32 -4.18 -9.71 -1.36
CA GLU A 32 -5.64 -9.58 -1.26
C GLU A 32 -6.26 -8.73 -2.37
N GLN A 33 -5.46 -7.89 -3.03
CA GLN A 33 -5.95 -7.00 -4.07
C GLN A 33 -6.28 -7.77 -5.36
N PRO A 34 -7.27 -7.34 -6.16
CA PRO A 34 -7.60 -7.98 -7.42
C PRO A 34 -6.55 -7.74 -8.52
N GLN A 35 -5.69 -6.74 -8.34
CA GLN A 35 -4.65 -6.34 -9.28
C GLN A 35 -3.43 -5.76 -8.58
N ALA A 36 -2.32 -5.64 -9.30
CA ALA A 36 -1.11 -5.00 -8.77
C ALA A 36 -1.33 -3.51 -8.51
N GLY A 37 -0.71 -2.98 -7.44
CA GLY A 37 -0.82 -1.58 -7.05
C GLY A 37 -0.82 -1.38 -5.53
N GLY A 38 -1.11 -2.44 -4.75
CA GLY A 38 -1.15 -2.38 -3.29
C GLY A 38 -2.06 -1.27 -2.78
N ALA A 39 -1.67 -0.56 -1.72
CA ALA A 39 -2.44 0.51 -1.11
C ALA A 39 -2.74 1.70 -2.06
N TRP A 40 -1.96 1.88 -3.13
CA TRP A 40 -2.18 2.95 -4.11
C TRP A 40 -3.51 2.83 -4.84
N LEU A 41 -4.07 1.62 -4.95
CA LEU A 41 -5.39 1.38 -5.54
C LEU A 41 -6.51 2.10 -4.77
N HIS A 42 -6.32 2.36 -3.49
CA HIS A 42 -7.30 2.94 -2.57
C HIS A 42 -7.01 4.39 -2.19
N ALA A 43 -5.86 4.92 -2.59
CA ALA A 43 -5.48 6.30 -2.30
C ALA A 43 -6.41 7.30 -3.02
N TRP A 44 -6.47 8.54 -2.54
CA TRP A 44 -7.26 9.61 -3.17
C TRP A 44 -6.68 10.02 -4.52
N ASP A 45 -7.54 10.59 -5.37
CA ASP A 45 -7.25 10.78 -6.79
C ASP A 45 -6.05 11.67 -7.07
N SER A 46 -5.88 12.76 -6.32
CA SER A 46 -4.79 13.72 -6.50
C SER A 46 -3.50 13.36 -5.78
N LEU A 47 -3.43 12.21 -5.10
CA LEU A 47 -2.24 11.80 -4.35
C LEU A 47 -1.01 11.76 -5.26
N ARG A 48 0.06 12.39 -4.78
CA ARG A 48 1.39 12.32 -5.38
C ARG A 48 2.40 11.78 -4.38
N LEU A 49 3.45 11.15 -4.88
CA LEU A 49 4.63 10.90 -4.07
C LEU A 49 5.20 12.22 -3.56
N PHE A 50 5.75 12.22 -2.37
CA PHE A 50 6.42 13.37 -1.76
C PHE A 50 7.93 13.39 -2.04
N SER A 51 8.41 12.46 -2.85
CA SER A 51 9.77 12.39 -3.37
C SER A 51 9.75 12.20 -4.88
N PRO A 52 10.75 12.74 -5.61
CA PRO A 52 10.88 12.50 -7.04
C PRO A 52 11.04 11.01 -7.37
N ASN A 53 10.70 10.65 -8.60
CA ASN A 53 10.80 9.27 -9.09
C ASN A 53 12.18 8.62 -8.91
N SER A 54 13.26 9.40 -9.04
CA SER A 54 14.64 8.93 -8.79
C SER A 54 14.86 8.40 -7.38
N TRP A 55 14.16 8.97 -6.37
CA TRP A 55 14.24 8.56 -4.97
C TRP A 55 13.12 7.61 -4.56
N SER A 56 12.19 7.34 -5.45
CA SER A 56 11.01 6.51 -5.20
C SER A 56 11.06 5.16 -5.94
N SER A 57 12.17 4.90 -6.62
CA SER A 57 12.34 3.70 -7.43
C SER A 57 12.55 2.45 -6.59
N LEU A 58 11.98 1.35 -7.04
CA LEU A 58 12.24 0.02 -6.48
C LEU A 58 13.59 -0.53 -6.97
N PRO A 59 14.18 -1.52 -6.26
CA PRO A 59 15.46 -2.09 -6.62
C PRO A 59 15.53 -2.61 -8.06
N GLY A 60 16.61 -2.32 -8.76
CA GLY A 60 16.91 -2.89 -10.08
C GLY A 60 16.21 -2.24 -11.27
N TRP A 61 15.23 -1.37 -11.08
CA TRP A 61 14.60 -0.63 -12.16
C TRP A 61 14.10 0.73 -11.71
N MET A 62 14.62 1.77 -12.34
CA MET A 62 14.23 3.17 -12.05
C MET A 62 12.77 3.40 -12.50
N MET A 63 12.03 4.12 -11.67
CA MET A 63 10.69 4.57 -12.04
C MET A 63 10.78 5.52 -13.23
N PRO A 64 10.03 5.29 -14.31
CA PRO A 64 9.99 6.19 -15.47
C PRO A 64 9.57 7.61 -15.09
N GLY A 65 10.05 8.60 -15.84
CA GLY A 65 9.75 10.01 -15.63
C GLY A 65 11.00 10.87 -15.54
N THR A 66 10.86 12.16 -15.23
CA THR A 66 11.96 13.10 -15.05
C THR A 66 12.35 13.22 -13.58
N GLU A 67 13.62 13.50 -13.30
CA GLU A 67 14.16 13.62 -11.93
C GLU A 67 13.48 14.71 -11.07
N GLN A 68 12.69 15.59 -11.68
CA GLN A 68 12.05 16.71 -11.00
C GLN A 68 10.55 16.53 -10.80
N THR A 69 9.97 15.43 -11.27
CA THR A 69 8.52 15.18 -11.14
C THR A 69 8.20 14.35 -9.92
N TYR A 70 7.13 14.74 -9.24
CA TYR A 70 6.53 13.96 -8.15
C TYR A 70 5.45 13.06 -8.77
N PRO A 71 5.67 11.75 -8.85
CA PRO A 71 4.75 10.83 -9.51
C PRO A 71 3.35 10.89 -8.94
N THR A 72 2.36 10.86 -9.82
CA THR A 72 0.94 10.74 -9.47
C THR A 72 0.62 9.33 -8.99
N ARG A 73 -0.52 9.18 -8.32
CA ARG A 73 -1.09 7.87 -7.97
C ARG A 73 -1.11 6.90 -9.16
N HIS A 74 -1.54 7.38 -10.32
CA HIS A 74 -1.64 6.56 -11.54
C HIS A 74 -0.27 6.06 -12.02
N GLU A 75 0.71 6.96 -12.11
CA GLU A 75 2.08 6.61 -12.49
C GLU A 75 2.72 5.60 -11.52
N VAL A 76 2.41 5.71 -10.22
CA VAL A 76 2.88 4.73 -9.22
C VAL A 76 2.23 3.37 -9.42
N ILE A 77 0.92 3.32 -9.67
CA ILE A 77 0.20 2.06 -9.95
C ILE A 77 0.76 1.40 -11.20
N GLU A 78 0.93 2.14 -12.28
CA GLU A 78 1.53 1.64 -13.53
C GLU A 78 2.95 1.11 -13.31
N TYR A 79 3.76 1.83 -12.55
CA TYR A 79 5.12 1.39 -12.24
C TYR A 79 5.13 0.07 -11.46
N ILE A 80 4.28 -0.07 -10.44
CA ILE A 80 4.15 -1.31 -9.64
C ILE A 80 3.72 -2.47 -10.54
N GLN A 81 2.73 -2.27 -11.41
CA GLN A 81 2.26 -3.29 -12.36
C GLN A 81 3.37 -3.74 -13.32
N GLN A 82 4.06 -2.79 -13.92
CA GLN A 82 5.17 -3.05 -14.83
C GLN A 82 6.36 -3.71 -14.12
N TYR A 83 6.63 -3.31 -12.88
CA TYR A 83 7.70 -3.90 -12.08
C TYR A 83 7.43 -5.39 -11.77
N GLU A 84 6.21 -5.72 -11.37
CA GLU A 84 5.80 -7.10 -11.14
C GLU A 84 5.94 -7.96 -12.41
N GLN A 85 5.46 -7.46 -13.53
CA GLN A 85 5.55 -8.12 -14.84
C GLN A 85 7.00 -8.28 -15.30
N ARG A 86 7.83 -7.22 -15.17
CA ARG A 86 9.23 -7.20 -15.59
C ARG A 86 10.04 -8.30 -14.93
N TYR A 87 9.81 -8.51 -13.64
CA TYR A 87 10.54 -9.50 -12.88
C TYR A 87 9.83 -10.86 -12.80
N HIS A 88 8.66 -11.02 -13.42
CA HIS A 88 7.88 -12.26 -13.41
C HIS A 88 7.73 -12.83 -12.00
N PHE A 89 7.25 -12.01 -11.06
CA PHE A 89 7.04 -12.46 -9.69
C PHE A 89 5.86 -13.42 -9.58
N PRO A 90 5.97 -14.48 -8.79
CA PRO A 90 4.90 -15.45 -8.58
C PRO A 90 3.85 -14.89 -7.61
N VAL A 91 2.90 -14.11 -8.13
CA VAL A 91 1.83 -13.52 -7.33
C VAL A 91 0.54 -14.30 -7.50
N VAL A 92 -0.08 -14.65 -6.38
CA VAL A 92 -1.43 -15.22 -6.31
C VAL A 92 -2.37 -14.19 -5.73
N ARG A 93 -3.42 -13.86 -6.47
CA ARG A 93 -4.46 -12.91 -6.06
C ARG A 93 -5.82 -13.23 -6.73
N PRO A 94 -6.94 -12.85 -6.12
CA PRO A 94 -7.01 -12.28 -4.76
C PRO A 94 -6.89 -13.37 -3.68
N VAL A 95 -6.04 -13.15 -2.69
CA VAL A 95 -5.88 -14.05 -1.53
C VAL A 95 -5.82 -13.23 -0.25
N HIS A 96 -6.84 -13.34 0.58
CA HIS A 96 -6.86 -12.76 1.92
C HIS A 96 -6.31 -13.76 2.92
N VAL A 97 -5.13 -13.48 3.46
CA VAL A 97 -4.50 -14.33 4.47
C VAL A 97 -5.14 -14.06 5.82
N ASP A 98 -5.70 -15.11 6.44
CA ASP A 98 -6.39 -15.02 7.74
C ASP A 98 -5.41 -15.13 8.91
N ARG A 99 -4.45 -16.07 8.81
CA ARG A 99 -3.52 -16.36 9.91
C ARG A 99 -2.26 -17.09 9.43
N VAL A 100 -1.25 -17.02 10.27
CA VAL A 100 0.01 -17.75 10.13
C VAL A 100 0.25 -18.53 11.43
N GLU A 101 0.54 -19.81 11.30
CA GLU A 101 0.81 -20.70 12.43
C GLU A 101 2.18 -21.36 12.26
N ALA A 102 2.93 -21.45 13.35
CA ALA A 102 4.22 -22.14 13.36
C ALA A 102 4.00 -23.61 13.76
N GLU A 103 4.58 -24.52 13.01
CA GLU A 103 4.62 -25.94 13.29
C GLU A 103 6.05 -26.46 13.08
N GLU A 104 6.75 -26.72 14.17
CA GLU A 104 8.18 -27.00 14.16
C GLU A 104 9.00 -25.90 13.43
N ASP A 105 9.70 -26.24 12.36
CA ASP A 105 10.52 -25.30 11.56
C ASP A 105 9.77 -24.75 10.33
N ILE A 106 8.47 -24.98 10.23
CA ILE A 106 7.64 -24.59 9.09
C ILE A 106 6.55 -23.60 9.54
N LEU A 107 6.29 -22.60 8.70
CA LEU A 107 5.18 -21.68 8.85
C LEU A 107 4.05 -22.06 7.89
N ASN A 108 2.87 -22.29 8.44
CA ASN A 108 1.64 -22.57 7.71
C ASN A 108 0.87 -21.26 7.56
N VAL A 109 0.59 -20.84 6.32
CA VAL A 109 -0.18 -19.64 5.98
C VAL A 109 -1.55 -20.07 5.47
N TYR A 110 -2.61 -19.51 6.03
CA TYR A 110 -4.00 -19.90 5.73
C TYR A 110 -4.80 -18.76 5.13
N ALA A 111 -5.62 -19.10 4.14
CA ALA A 111 -6.58 -18.19 3.50
C ALA A 111 -7.86 -18.99 3.17
N GLY A 112 -8.88 -18.90 4.02
CA GLY A 112 -10.07 -19.74 3.95
C GLY A 112 -9.70 -21.23 4.02
N GLU A 113 -10.08 -21.98 2.99
CA GLU A 113 -9.75 -23.43 2.86
C GLU A 113 -8.36 -23.70 2.26
N GLN A 114 -7.69 -22.66 1.75
CA GLN A 114 -6.36 -22.80 1.14
C GLN A 114 -5.26 -22.65 2.19
N SER A 115 -4.15 -23.36 1.98
CA SER A 115 -2.97 -23.22 2.82
C SER A 115 -1.68 -23.36 2.03
N TRP A 116 -0.65 -22.68 2.51
CA TRP A 116 0.71 -22.73 1.96
C TRP A 116 1.71 -22.96 3.10
N LYS A 117 2.85 -23.54 2.75
CA LYS A 117 3.93 -23.83 3.71
C LYS A 117 5.22 -23.16 3.28
N ALA A 118 5.93 -22.55 4.22
CA ALA A 118 7.23 -21.93 3.98
C ALA A 118 8.13 -22.00 5.22
N LYS A 119 9.44 -21.87 5.00
CA LYS A 119 10.43 -21.74 6.08
C LYS A 119 10.39 -20.35 6.72
N ALA A 120 9.98 -19.32 5.95
CA ALA A 120 9.86 -17.96 6.44
C ALA A 120 8.64 -17.25 5.85
N VAL A 121 8.08 -16.30 6.60
CA VAL A 121 6.99 -15.43 6.15
C VAL A 121 7.41 -13.97 6.32
N VAL A 122 7.17 -13.17 5.28
CA VAL A 122 7.36 -11.72 5.29
C VAL A 122 5.98 -11.06 5.29
N SER A 123 5.64 -10.36 6.37
CA SER A 123 4.44 -9.52 6.43
C SER A 123 4.73 -8.18 5.74
N ALA A 124 4.11 -7.98 4.57
CA ALA A 124 4.19 -6.75 3.77
C ALA A 124 2.78 -6.15 3.55
N THR A 125 1.91 -6.34 4.53
CA THR A 125 0.46 -6.02 4.48
C THR A 125 0.16 -4.51 4.47
N GLY A 126 1.14 -3.67 4.83
CA GLY A 126 0.95 -2.23 4.95
C GLY A 126 0.00 -1.85 6.10
N THR A 127 -0.58 -0.65 6.03
CA THR A 127 -1.43 -0.10 7.09
C THR A 127 -2.77 0.45 6.56
N TRP A 128 -3.03 0.29 5.27
CA TRP A 128 -4.19 0.95 4.64
C TRP A 128 -5.52 0.33 5.04
N SER A 129 -5.60 -1.01 5.09
CA SER A 129 -6.83 -1.74 5.42
C SER A 129 -7.29 -1.53 6.86
N TYR A 130 -6.36 -1.21 7.78
CA TYR A 130 -6.64 -0.99 9.20
C TYR A 130 -6.01 0.32 9.67
N PRO A 131 -6.53 1.49 9.25
CA PRO A 131 -6.00 2.78 9.66
C PRO A 131 -6.21 3.00 11.17
N TYR A 132 -5.16 3.47 11.84
CA TYR A 132 -5.26 3.87 13.23
C TYR A 132 -5.95 5.23 13.34
N ILE A 133 -7.12 5.27 13.96
CA ILE A 133 -7.86 6.49 14.24
C ILE A 133 -7.69 6.80 15.73
N PRO A 134 -6.95 7.86 16.11
CA PRO A 134 -6.79 8.21 17.51
C PRO A 134 -8.13 8.67 18.11
N SER A 135 -8.31 8.34 19.39
CA SER A 135 -9.47 8.78 20.17
C SER A 135 -9.05 9.95 21.07
N TYR A 136 -9.82 11.03 21.07
CA TYR A 136 -9.61 12.18 21.95
C TYR A 136 -10.91 12.61 22.63
N SER A 137 -10.75 13.20 23.81
CA SER A 137 -11.89 13.67 24.61
C SER A 137 -12.71 14.70 23.84
N GLY A 138 -14.02 14.50 23.77
CA GLY A 138 -14.95 15.38 23.08
C GLY A 138 -15.16 15.10 21.59
N GLN A 139 -14.48 14.12 21.02
CA GLN A 139 -14.62 13.73 19.63
C GLN A 139 -16.09 13.40 19.27
N GLU A 140 -16.80 12.77 20.19
CA GLU A 140 -18.21 12.39 20.06
C GLU A 140 -19.17 13.58 20.05
N ASN A 141 -18.73 14.73 20.52
CA ASN A 141 -19.54 15.95 20.55
C ASN A 141 -19.54 16.70 19.21
N PHE A 142 -18.57 16.44 18.35
CA PHE A 142 -18.54 17.03 17.02
C PHE A 142 -19.63 16.41 16.14
N LYS A 143 -20.56 17.25 15.64
CA LYS A 143 -21.72 16.81 14.85
C LYS A 143 -21.50 16.89 13.34
N GLY A 144 -20.33 17.33 12.92
CA GLY A 144 -19.94 17.36 11.51
C GLY A 144 -19.40 16.02 11.01
N ILE A 145 -18.94 16.00 9.77
CA ILE A 145 -18.29 14.83 9.18
C ILE A 145 -16.89 14.67 9.77
N GLN A 146 -16.59 13.49 10.29
CA GLN A 146 -15.26 13.11 10.73
C GLN A 146 -14.73 12.05 9.78
N LEU A 147 -13.57 12.27 9.20
CA LEU A 147 -13.00 11.41 8.15
C LEU A 147 -11.52 11.18 8.39
N HIS A 148 -11.09 9.93 8.32
CA HIS A 148 -9.67 9.59 8.25
C HIS A 148 -9.17 9.72 6.81
N SER A 149 -7.89 10.12 6.60
CA SER A 149 -7.30 10.28 5.26
C SER A 149 -7.37 9.03 4.37
N ALA A 150 -7.45 7.84 4.95
CA ALA A 150 -7.66 6.60 4.22
C ALA A 150 -9.02 6.51 3.50
N HIS A 151 -9.99 7.32 3.91
CA HIS A 151 -11.33 7.38 3.32
C HIS A 151 -11.57 8.66 2.51
N TYR A 152 -10.59 9.55 2.45
CA TYR A 152 -10.64 10.73 1.61
C TYR A 152 -10.47 10.34 0.14
N GLN A 153 -11.31 10.88 -0.75
CA GLN A 153 -11.25 10.61 -2.19
C GLN A 153 -10.88 11.86 -3.00
N ASN A 154 -11.57 12.98 -2.74
CA ASN A 154 -11.32 14.25 -3.41
C ASN A 154 -11.95 15.42 -2.61
N ALA A 155 -11.64 16.64 -3.02
CA ALA A 155 -12.09 17.85 -2.32
C ALA A 155 -13.57 18.23 -2.56
N GLU A 156 -14.22 17.73 -3.61
CA GLU A 156 -15.59 18.11 -3.97
C GLU A 156 -16.60 17.90 -2.84
N THR A 157 -16.41 16.87 -2.03
CA THR A 157 -17.23 16.58 -0.84
C THR A 157 -17.24 17.74 0.17
N PHE A 158 -16.21 18.58 0.15
CA PHE A 158 -15.98 19.67 1.11
C PHE A 158 -16.25 21.06 0.54
N LYS A 159 -16.77 21.14 -0.68
CA LYS A 159 -17.10 22.42 -1.32
C LYS A 159 -18.01 23.26 -0.43
N ASP A 160 -17.65 24.54 -0.28
CA ASP A 160 -18.39 25.53 0.54
C ASP A 160 -18.55 25.13 2.02
N LYS A 161 -17.67 24.28 2.56
CA LYS A 161 -17.70 23.85 3.97
C LYS A 161 -16.51 24.40 4.75
N ASN A 162 -16.71 24.58 6.05
CA ASN A 162 -15.58 24.84 6.96
C ASN A 162 -14.91 23.50 7.30
N VAL A 163 -13.66 23.35 6.96
CA VAL A 163 -12.89 22.10 7.12
C VAL A 163 -11.71 22.32 8.05
N MET A 164 -11.56 21.45 9.02
CA MET A 164 -10.37 21.38 9.87
C MET A 164 -9.59 20.12 9.54
N ILE A 165 -8.31 20.26 9.23
CA ILE A 165 -7.41 19.12 9.01
C ILE A 165 -6.53 18.94 10.24
N VAL A 166 -6.59 17.74 10.82
CA VAL A 166 -5.82 17.37 12.01
C VAL A 166 -4.67 16.46 11.61
N GLY A 167 -3.45 16.92 11.85
CA GLY A 167 -2.21 16.22 11.50
C GLY A 167 -1.34 17.03 10.54
N GLY A 168 -0.04 17.06 10.81
CA GLY A 168 0.97 17.84 10.07
C GLY A 168 1.87 16.99 9.16
N GLY A 169 1.48 15.75 8.81
CA GLY A 169 2.22 14.90 7.89
C GLY A 169 1.88 15.17 6.42
N ASN A 170 2.55 14.44 5.52
CA ASN A 170 2.40 14.62 4.06
C ASN A 170 0.94 14.51 3.59
N SER A 171 0.18 13.56 4.11
CA SER A 171 -1.25 13.41 3.77
C SER A 171 -2.06 14.65 4.16
N GLY A 172 -1.86 15.15 5.39
CA GLY A 172 -2.56 16.36 5.86
C GLY A 172 -2.24 17.58 5.00
N ALA A 173 -0.96 17.77 4.64
CA ALA A 173 -0.52 18.89 3.80
C ALA A 173 -1.10 18.83 2.37
N GLN A 174 -1.08 17.66 1.74
CA GLN A 174 -1.63 17.48 0.39
C GLN A 174 -3.15 17.67 0.36
N ILE A 175 -3.87 17.06 1.31
CA ILE A 175 -5.32 17.21 1.43
C ILE A 175 -5.70 18.66 1.74
N LEU A 176 -4.96 19.35 2.62
CA LEU A 176 -5.18 20.77 2.91
C LEU A 176 -5.03 21.63 1.66
N ALA A 177 -3.96 21.40 0.89
CA ALA A 177 -3.71 22.15 -0.35
C ALA A 177 -4.84 21.98 -1.38
N GLU A 178 -5.41 20.79 -1.48
CA GLU A 178 -6.54 20.51 -2.38
C GLU A 178 -7.86 21.08 -1.85
N VAL A 179 -8.20 20.79 -0.59
CA VAL A 179 -9.47 21.23 0.03
C VAL A 179 -9.56 22.76 0.11
N SER A 180 -8.45 23.47 0.37
CA SER A 180 -8.43 24.93 0.43
C SER A 180 -8.80 25.64 -0.90
N GLN A 181 -8.90 24.90 -2.00
CA GLN A 181 -9.33 25.46 -3.28
C GLN A 181 -10.86 25.52 -3.42
N VAL A 182 -11.59 24.77 -2.60
CA VAL A 182 -13.02 24.57 -2.75
C VAL A 182 -13.83 24.81 -1.47
N ALA A 183 -13.20 24.69 -0.29
CA ALA A 183 -13.81 24.86 1.03
C ALA A 183 -13.90 26.33 1.46
#